data_822057dacc2f6688741c6912b84f8eec
#
_entry.id   822057dacc2f6688741c6912b84f8eec
#
_cell.length_a   1.000
_cell.length_b   1.000
_cell.length_c   1.000
_cell.angle_alpha   90.00
_cell.angle_beta   90.00
_cell.angle_gamma   90.00
#
_symmetry.space_group_name_H-M   'P 1'
#
loop_
_entity.id
_entity.type
_entity.pdbx_description
1 polymer ?
#
loop_
_entity_poly.entity_id
_entity_poly.type
_entity_poly.pdbx_seq_one_letter_code
_entity_poly.pdbx_strand_id
1 'polypeptide(L)'
;MTADLLHSGLHAYILKGRGEAALEEARHLAMGYLCASDEAPCGSCPSCKLFLSGEGRGENHPDYVEIAPSKKTSKASIKKERIEEVLRAAAMTDYAGGGKVFVFLDFDTTTAEGQNALLKVLEEPPEKTRFLLLSESPEKILPTVRSRAGFWDLKSEGPAYDPERRHKSYRLVEKVLSRPEEVFLARGFFEEEKDHLPEIFDHFLAYFRDMAVYYETGDENKVVNKDYRVPIACQSQIVGMRVYDIIDALYRARRYVEMNVNKSFAFEWLLLTMGGQWI
;
A
#
# COMPACT_ATOMS: atom_id res chain seq x y z
N MET A 1 -10.17 13.35 3.33
CA MET A 1 -9.60 12.24 2.55
C MET A 1 -10.55 11.07 2.45
N THR A 2 -11.00 10.44 3.53
CA THR A 2 -12.06 9.39 3.54
C THR A 2 -13.43 9.92 3.09
N ALA A 3 -13.74 11.17 3.39
CA ALA A 3 -15.01 11.81 3.03
C ALA A 3 -15.26 11.86 1.51
N ASP A 4 -14.23 12.08 0.70
CA ASP A 4 -14.35 12.16 -0.76
C ASP A 4 -14.76 10.81 -1.37
N LEU A 5 -14.27 9.71 -0.82
CA LEU A 5 -14.63 8.36 -1.26
C LEU A 5 -16.06 7.99 -0.86
N LEU A 6 -16.49 8.34 0.35
CA LEU A 6 -17.82 8.04 0.85
C LEU A 6 -18.93 8.72 0.02
N HIS A 7 -18.66 9.90 -0.53
CA HIS A 7 -19.61 10.69 -1.31
C HIS A 7 -19.49 10.54 -2.83
N SER A 8 -18.52 9.76 -3.33
CA SER A 8 -18.24 9.67 -4.77
C SER A 8 -19.28 8.92 -5.61
N GLY A 9 -20.22 8.23 -4.98
CA GLY A 9 -21.26 7.44 -5.67
C GLY A 9 -20.76 6.16 -6.36
N LEU A 10 -19.44 5.90 -6.47
CA LEU A 10 -18.91 4.69 -7.04
C LEU A 10 -19.12 3.49 -6.10
N HIS A 11 -19.40 2.34 -6.68
CA HIS A 11 -19.69 1.10 -5.97
C HIS A 11 -18.45 0.20 -5.77
N ALA A 12 -17.37 0.46 -6.50
CA ALA A 12 -16.12 -0.31 -6.39
C ALA A 12 -14.89 0.59 -6.41
N TYR A 13 -13.91 0.24 -5.59
CA TYR A 13 -12.61 0.90 -5.52
C TYR A 13 -11.47 -0.09 -5.48
N ILE A 14 -10.44 0.17 -6.26
CA ILE A 14 -9.12 -0.42 -6.08
C ILE A 14 -8.37 0.49 -5.10
N LEU A 15 -8.10 -0.06 -3.92
CA LEU A 15 -7.35 0.61 -2.87
C LEU A 15 -5.91 0.13 -2.93
N LYS A 16 -4.99 0.97 -3.43
CA LYS A 16 -3.58 0.62 -3.44
C LYS A 16 -3.00 0.84 -2.06
N GLY A 17 -2.52 -0.23 -1.46
CA GLY A 17 -1.92 -0.21 -0.13
C GLY A 17 -1.49 -1.60 0.29
N ARG A 18 -0.75 -1.67 1.40
CA ARG A 18 -0.18 -2.90 1.93
C ARG A 18 -0.22 -2.93 3.46
N GLY A 19 -0.35 -4.15 4.01
CA GLY A 19 -0.23 -4.40 5.43
C GLY A 19 -1.43 -3.92 6.26
N GLU A 20 -1.27 -3.96 7.58
CA GLU A 20 -2.37 -3.69 8.51
C GLU A 20 -2.86 -2.25 8.44
N ALA A 21 -1.97 -1.27 8.22
CA ALA A 21 -2.37 0.14 8.10
C ALA A 21 -3.33 0.38 6.92
N ALA A 22 -3.05 -0.23 5.76
CA ALA A 22 -3.93 -0.12 4.61
C ALA A 22 -5.27 -0.86 4.83
N LEU A 23 -5.24 -1.96 5.57
CA LEU A 23 -6.43 -2.70 5.94
C LEU A 23 -7.29 -1.90 6.94
N GLU A 24 -6.69 -1.24 7.92
CA GLU A 24 -7.41 -0.36 8.85
C GLU A 24 -8.09 0.81 8.13
N GLU A 25 -7.43 1.41 7.14
CA GLU A 25 -8.06 2.44 6.28
C GLU A 25 -9.24 1.87 5.48
N ALA A 26 -9.10 0.67 4.92
CA ALA A 26 -10.18 0.00 4.22
C ALA A 26 -11.37 -0.33 5.16
N ARG A 27 -11.09 -0.75 6.41
CA ARG A 27 -12.08 -0.98 7.46
C ARG A 27 -12.79 0.31 7.85
N HIS A 28 -12.04 1.40 8.00
CA HIS A 28 -12.60 2.71 8.32
C HIS A 28 -13.54 3.21 7.21
N LEU A 29 -13.15 3.03 5.94
CA LEU A 29 -14.02 3.29 4.79
C LEU A 29 -15.27 2.42 4.81
N ALA A 30 -15.12 1.12 5.07
CA ALA A 30 -16.24 0.18 5.15
C ALA A 30 -17.24 0.57 6.25
N MET A 31 -16.73 0.94 7.42
CA MET A 31 -17.56 1.45 8.52
C MET A 31 -18.31 2.74 8.11
N GLY A 32 -17.66 3.61 7.34
CA GLY A 32 -18.29 4.82 6.80
C GLY A 32 -19.44 4.50 5.84
N TYR A 33 -19.26 3.57 4.90
CA TYR A 33 -20.32 3.14 3.98
C TYR A 33 -21.51 2.47 4.68
N LEU A 34 -21.27 1.78 5.78
CA LEU A 34 -22.32 1.13 6.59
C LEU A 34 -22.98 2.09 7.59
N CYS A 35 -22.44 3.29 7.77
CA CYS A 35 -22.94 4.28 8.71
C CYS A 35 -24.24 4.91 8.23
N ALA A 36 -25.19 5.09 9.15
CA ALA A 36 -26.46 5.73 8.87
C ALA A 36 -26.45 7.27 9.01
N SER A 37 -25.30 7.86 9.34
CA SER A 37 -25.15 9.31 9.57
C SER A 37 -24.52 10.00 8.38
N ASP A 38 -24.88 11.26 8.13
CA ASP A 38 -24.23 12.11 7.14
C ASP A 38 -22.76 12.42 7.50
N GLU A 39 -22.42 12.36 8.79
CA GLU A 39 -21.04 12.49 9.29
C GLU A 39 -20.40 11.11 9.49
N ALA A 40 -20.31 10.34 8.42
CA ALA A 40 -19.81 8.96 8.44
C ALA A 40 -18.26 8.88 8.46
N PRO A 41 -17.69 7.95 9.23
CA PRO A 41 -18.33 7.09 10.24
C PRO A 41 -18.53 7.83 11.57
N CYS A 42 -19.75 7.82 12.11
CA CYS A 42 -20.09 8.57 13.32
C CYS A 42 -19.69 7.87 14.65
N GLY A 43 -19.35 6.59 14.63
CA GLY A 43 -18.99 5.79 15.81
C GLY A 43 -20.14 5.49 16.79
N SER A 44 -21.31 6.10 16.63
CA SER A 44 -22.40 6.08 17.62
C SER A 44 -23.70 5.41 17.16
N CYS A 45 -23.97 5.32 15.85
CA CYS A 45 -25.15 4.63 15.34
C CYS A 45 -25.08 3.10 15.56
N PRO A 46 -26.20 2.38 15.44
CA PRO A 46 -26.24 0.93 15.67
C PRO A 46 -25.23 0.15 14.80
N SER A 47 -25.10 0.52 13.51
CA SER A 47 -24.15 -0.10 12.60
C SER A 47 -22.69 0.14 13.03
N CYS A 48 -22.32 1.39 13.33
CA CYS A 48 -20.98 1.69 13.83
C CYS A 48 -20.64 0.97 15.15
N LYS A 49 -21.60 0.90 16.09
CA LYS A 49 -21.42 0.18 17.34
C LYS A 49 -21.21 -1.31 17.11
N LEU A 50 -21.95 -1.89 16.16
CA LEU A 50 -21.81 -3.29 15.81
C LEU A 50 -20.46 -3.57 15.14
N PHE A 51 -20.02 -2.67 14.25
CA PHE A 51 -18.70 -2.74 13.61
C PHE A 51 -17.54 -2.65 14.61
N LEU A 52 -17.68 -1.80 15.62
CA LEU A 52 -16.67 -1.60 16.68
C LEU A 52 -16.77 -2.62 17.83
N SER A 53 -17.76 -3.52 17.82
CA SER A 53 -17.89 -4.55 18.84
C SER A 53 -16.87 -5.68 18.65
N GLY A 54 -16.51 -6.38 19.71
CA GLY A 54 -15.48 -7.41 19.67
C GLY A 54 -14.08 -6.81 19.62
N GLU A 55 -13.29 -7.17 18.63
CA GLU A 55 -11.94 -6.60 18.39
C GLU A 55 -11.98 -5.24 17.67
N GLY A 56 -13.18 -4.76 17.29
CA GLY A 56 -13.34 -3.48 16.60
C GLY A 56 -13.02 -3.49 15.13
N ARG A 57 -12.97 -4.68 14.52
CA ARG A 57 -12.55 -4.91 13.12
C ARG A 57 -13.70 -5.27 12.17
N GLY A 58 -14.94 -5.09 12.60
CA GLY A 58 -16.14 -5.39 11.81
C GLY A 58 -16.56 -6.86 11.80
N GLU A 59 -15.87 -7.74 12.55
CA GLU A 59 -16.14 -9.18 12.58
C GLU A 59 -17.56 -9.55 12.99
N ASN A 60 -18.22 -8.70 13.76
CA ASN A 60 -19.59 -8.91 14.22
C ASN A 60 -20.65 -8.21 13.34
N HIS A 61 -20.24 -7.48 12.31
CA HIS A 61 -21.19 -6.78 11.43
C HIS A 61 -21.66 -7.69 10.29
N PRO A 62 -22.95 -8.05 10.20
CA PRO A 62 -23.45 -9.05 9.23
C PRO A 62 -23.32 -8.60 7.77
N ASP A 63 -23.30 -7.28 7.52
CA ASP A 63 -23.20 -6.69 6.18
C ASP A 63 -21.77 -6.30 5.80
N TYR A 64 -20.77 -6.70 6.59
CA TYR A 64 -19.35 -6.53 6.34
C TYR A 64 -18.67 -7.89 6.16
N VAL A 65 -17.92 -8.05 5.08
CA VAL A 65 -17.22 -9.31 4.80
C VAL A 65 -15.82 -9.03 4.29
N GLU A 66 -14.81 -9.58 4.98
CA GLU A 66 -13.43 -9.65 4.49
C GLU A 66 -13.18 -10.94 3.72
N ILE A 67 -12.52 -10.82 2.58
CA ILE A 67 -12.19 -11.94 1.70
C ILE A 67 -10.66 -12.00 1.58
N ALA A 68 -10.06 -12.97 2.26
CA ALA A 68 -8.62 -13.21 2.24
C ALA A 68 -8.25 -14.34 1.26
N PRO A 69 -7.02 -14.31 0.72
CA PRO A 69 -6.49 -15.40 -0.08
C PRO A 69 -6.44 -16.73 0.71
N SER A 70 -6.77 -17.82 0.06
CA SER A 70 -6.70 -19.15 0.67
C SER A 70 -5.25 -19.65 0.79
N LYS A 71 -4.83 -20.05 1.99
CA LYS A 71 -3.48 -20.59 2.27
C LYS A 71 -3.30 -22.07 1.90
N LYS A 72 -4.24 -22.69 1.16
CA LYS A 72 -4.22 -24.15 0.90
C LYS A 72 -3.15 -24.62 -0.12
N THR A 73 -2.41 -23.72 -0.74
CA THR A 73 -1.34 -24.02 -1.73
C THR A 73 -0.12 -23.14 -1.49
N SER A 74 1.01 -23.47 -2.11
CA SER A 74 2.26 -22.71 -2.04
C SER A 74 2.16 -21.24 -2.50
N LYS A 75 1.08 -20.90 -3.20
CA LYS A 75 0.69 -19.52 -3.53
C LYS A 75 -0.72 -19.28 -3.03
N ALA A 76 -0.83 -18.40 -2.02
CA ALA A 76 -2.13 -17.93 -1.55
C ALA A 76 -2.83 -17.18 -2.70
N SER A 77 -4.11 -17.50 -2.96
CA SER A 77 -4.90 -16.85 -4.01
C SER A 77 -6.39 -16.85 -3.71
N ILE A 78 -7.10 -15.87 -4.24
CA ILE A 78 -8.57 -15.86 -4.22
C ILE A 78 -9.05 -16.55 -5.50
N LYS A 79 -9.70 -17.68 -5.33
CA LYS A 79 -10.22 -18.50 -6.44
C LYS A 79 -11.63 -18.08 -6.84
N LYS A 80 -12.05 -18.48 -8.06
CA LYS A 80 -13.37 -18.21 -8.63
C LYS A 80 -14.51 -18.64 -7.69
N GLU A 81 -14.42 -19.81 -7.07
CA GLU A 81 -15.45 -20.33 -6.16
C GLU A 81 -15.73 -19.38 -5.00
N ARG A 82 -14.65 -18.76 -4.46
CA ARG A 82 -14.79 -17.77 -3.37
C ARG A 82 -15.48 -16.49 -3.85
N ILE A 83 -15.18 -16.05 -5.08
CA ILE A 83 -15.88 -14.93 -5.70
C ILE A 83 -17.37 -15.24 -5.88
N GLU A 84 -17.73 -16.43 -6.35
CA GLU A 84 -19.13 -16.84 -6.51
C GLU A 84 -19.89 -16.87 -5.17
N GLU A 85 -19.25 -17.23 -4.06
CA GLU A 85 -19.85 -17.12 -2.73
C GLU A 85 -20.14 -15.65 -2.38
N VAL A 86 -19.21 -14.76 -2.64
CA VAL A 86 -19.37 -13.31 -2.42
C VAL A 86 -20.51 -12.77 -3.27
N LEU A 87 -20.62 -13.15 -4.55
CA LEU A 87 -21.69 -12.72 -5.44
C LEU A 87 -23.07 -13.16 -4.93
N ARG A 88 -23.18 -14.40 -4.42
CA ARG A 88 -24.41 -14.86 -3.77
C ARG A 88 -24.76 -14.04 -2.52
N ALA A 89 -23.77 -13.74 -1.68
CA ALA A 89 -23.96 -12.93 -0.50
C ALA A 89 -24.33 -11.48 -0.84
N ALA A 90 -23.76 -10.91 -1.90
CA ALA A 90 -24.08 -9.57 -2.38
C ALA A 90 -25.53 -9.44 -2.88
N ALA A 91 -26.08 -10.49 -3.46
CA ALA A 91 -27.46 -10.52 -3.95
C ALA A 91 -28.51 -10.65 -2.84
N MET A 92 -28.11 -10.97 -1.60
CA MET A 92 -29.03 -11.02 -0.45
C MET A 92 -29.31 -9.61 0.08
N THR A 93 -30.48 -9.43 0.71
CA THR A 93 -30.83 -8.17 1.39
C THR A 93 -29.85 -7.91 2.55
N ASP A 94 -29.49 -6.65 2.74
CA ASP A 94 -28.69 -6.21 3.88
C ASP A 94 -29.50 -6.30 5.19
N TYR A 95 -28.81 -6.53 6.29
CA TYR A 95 -29.43 -6.72 7.61
C TYR A 95 -29.70 -5.38 8.30
N ALA A 96 -28.76 -4.43 8.22
CA ALA A 96 -28.80 -3.18 8.96
C ALA A 96 -29.40 -2.00 8.16
N GLY A 97 -29.79 -2.18 6.90
CA GLY A 97 -30.36 -1.13 6.04
C GLY A 97 -29.33 -0.13 5.48
N GLY A 98 -28.08 -0.28 5.82
CA GLY A 98 -26.94 0.56 5.36
C GLY A 98 -26.29 0.09 4.06
N GLY A 99 -26.68 -1.08 3.56
CA GLY A 99 -26.04 -1.75 2.43
C GLY A 99 -25.02 -2.78 2.87
N LYS A 100 -24.19 -3.27 1.93
CA LYS A 100 -23.16 -4.30 2.17
C LYS A 100 -21.81 -3.83 1.70
N VAL A 101 -20.76 -4.20 2.45
CA VAL A 101 -19.39 -3.91 2.06
C VAL A 101 -18.54 -5.19 2.04
N PHE A 102 -17.89 -5.43 0.93
CA PHE A 102 -16.98 -6.54 0.70
C PHE A 102 -15.56 -5.99 0.54
N VAL A 103 -14.65 -6.39 1.42
CA VAL A 103 -13.24 -6.00 1.37
C VAL A 103 -12.42 -7.20 0.93
N PHE A 104 -11.80 -7.11 -0.24
CA PHE A 104 -10.90 -8.13 -0.75
C PHE A 104 -9.48 -7.79 -0.36
N LEU A 105 -8.84 -8.67 0.39
CA LEU A 105 -7.44 -8.54 0.80
C LEU A 105 -6.55 -9.13 -0.28
N ASP A 106 -5.42 -8.48 -0.58
CA ASP A 106 -4.45 -8.91 -1.59
C ASP A 106 -5.13 -9.30 -2.93
N PHE A 107 -6.01 -8.42 -3.42
CA PHE A 107 -6.85 -8.71 -4.60
C PHE A 107 -6.03 -9.01 -5.86
N ASP A 108 -4.80 -8.51 -5.96
CA ASP A 108 -3.83 -8.84 -7.02
C ASP A 108 -3.40 -10.32 -7.03
N THR A 109 -3.73 -11.09 -5.99
CA THR A 109 -3.55 -12.55 -5.96
C THR A 109 -4.76 -13.32 -6.51
N THR A 110 -5.85 -12.62 -6.87
CA THR A 110 -7.06 -13.24 -7.42
C THR A 110 -6.77 -13.80 -8.81
N THR A 111 -7.20 -15.06 -9.04
CA THR A 111 -7.04 -15.69 -10.36
C THR A 111 -7.78 -14.91 -11.43
N ALA A 112 -7.33 -15.02 -12.70
CA ALA A 112 -7.98 -14.34 -13.83
C ALA A 112 -9.47 -14.74 -13.96
N GLU A 113 -9.79 -16.01 -13.72
CA GLU A 113 -11.18 -16.52 -13.71
C GLU A 113 -11.99 -15.90 -12.58
N GLY A 114 -11.38 -15.69 -11.39
CA GLY A 114 -12.00 -15.01 -10.26
C GLY A 114 -12.27 -13.55 -10.58
N GLN A 115 -11.30 -12.83 -11.11
CA GLN A 115 -11.47 -11.43 -11.52
C GLN A 115 -12.56 -11.27 -12.58
N ASN A 116 -12.60 -12.17 -13.59
CA ASN A 116 -13.64 -12.15 -14.62
C ASN A 116 -15.05 -12.46 -14.04
N ALA A 117 -15.15 -13.35 -13.04
CA ALA A 117 -16.43 -13.63 -12.39
C ALA A 117 -17.00 -12.40 -11.66
N LEU A 118 -16.14 -11.47 -11.19
CA LEU A 118 -16.56 -10.25 -10.51
C LEU A 118 -17.12 -9.19 -11.48
N LEU A 119 -16.78 -9.25 -12.79
CA LEU A 119 -17.12 -8.19 -13.75
C LEU A 119 -18.61 -7.88 -13.80
N LYS A 120 -19.47 -8.92 -13.80
CA LYS A 120 -20.92 -8.72 -13.88
C LYS A 120 -21.47 -7.86 -12.74
N VAL A 121 -21.00 -8.09 -11.52
CA VAL A 121 -21.46 -7.32 -10.34
C VAL A 121 -20.82 -5.92 -10.27
N LEU A 122 -19.66 -5.76 -10.91
CA LEU A 122 -19.05 -4.44 -11.05
C LEU A 122 -19.73 -3.59 -12.13
N GLU A 123 -20.43 -4.19 -13.09
CA GLU A 123 -21.25 -3.50 -14.09
C GLU A 123 -22.62 -3.11 -13.54
N GLU A 124 -23.26 -4.05 -12.85
CA GLU A 124 -24.61 -3.92 -12.32
C GLU A 124 -24.61 -4.29 -10.82
N PRO A 125 -24.11 -3.43 -9.93
CA PRO A 125 -24.02 -3.74 -8.52
C PRO A 125 -25.42 -3.69 -7.86
N PRO A 126 -25.68 -4.56 -6.88
CA PRO A 126 -26.86 -4.43 -6.04
C PRO A 126 -26.85 -3.08 -5.32
N GLU A 127 -28.04 -2.54 -5.06
CA GLU A 127 -28.19 -1.26 -4.37
C GLU A 127 -27.39 -1.24 -3.05
N LYS A 128 -26.74 -0.11 -2.79
CA LYS A 128 -25.92 0.14 -1.59
C LYS A 128 -24.81 -0.87 -1.34
N THR A 129 -24.46 -1.73 -2.33
CA THR A 129 -23.33 -2.64 -2.19
C THR A 129 -22.03 -1.97 -2.60
N ARG A 130 -20.95 -2.16 -1.83
CA ARG A 130 -19.62 -1.62 -2.10
C ARG A 130 -18.57 -2.72 -2.11
N PHE A 131 -17.61 -2.59 -3.04
CA PHE A 131 -16.48 -3.50 -3.21
C PHE A 131 -15.17 -2.73 -3.04
N LEU A 132 -14.41 -3.07 -2.02
CA LEU A 132 -13.09 -2.49 -1.75
C LEU A 132 -12.04 -3.54 -2.08
N LEU A 133 -11.25 -3.30 -3.14
CA LEU A 133 -10.26 -4.23 -3.68
C LEU A 133 -8.88 -3.77 -3.23
N LEU A 134 -8.42 -4.23 -2.05
CA LEU A 134 -7.11 -3.88 -1.51
C LEU A 134 -6.02 -4.63 -2.28
N SER A 135 -5.04 -3.92 -2.79
CA SER A 135 -3.97 -4.46 -3.64
C SER A 135 -2.66 -3.72 -3.45
N GLU A 136 -1.57 -4.45 -3.32
CA GLU A 136 -0.21 -3.89 -3.37
C GLU A 136 0.21 -3.58 -4.81
N SER A 137 -0.24 -4.40 -5.77
CA SER A 137 0.17 -4.37 -7.18
C SER A 137 -1.04 -4.23 -8.11
N PRO A 138 -1.66 -3.04 -8.21
CA PRO A 138 -2.85 -2.82 -9.04
C PRO A 138 -2.66 -3.15 -10.53
N GLU A 139 -1.41 -3.15 -11.01
CA GLU A 139 -1.07 -3.54 -12.38
C GLU A 139 -1.32 -5.02 -12.70
N LYS A 140 -1.39 -5.90 -11.68
CA LYS A 140 -1.77 -7.31 -11.81
C LYS A 140 -3.28 -7.52 -11.92
N ILE A 141 -4.07 -6.48 -11.62
CA ILE A 141 -5.52 -6.51 -11.77
C ILE A 141 -5.86 -6.33 -13.26
N LEU A 142 -6.77 -7.16 -13.75
CA LEU A 142 -7.18 -7.11 -15.16
C LEU A 142 -7.66 -5.70 -15.57
N PRO A 143 -7.30 -5.23 -16.77
CA PRO A 143 -7.76 -3.93 -17.27
C PRO A 143 -9.29 -3.77 -17.26
N THR A 144 -10.02 -4.87 -17.47
CA THR A 144 -11.49 -4.94 -17.44
C THR A 144 -12.08 -4.67 -16.05
N VAL A 145 -11.41 -5.09 -14.97
CA VAL A 145 -11.78 -4.75 -13.59
C VAL A 145 -11.40 -3.30 -13.28
N ARG A 146 -10.18 -2.90 -13.67
CA ARG A 146 -9.68 -1.54 -13.43
C ARG A 146 -10.53 -0.46 -14.08
N SER A 147 -11.13 -0.73 -15.25
CA SER A 147 -12.01 0.22 -15.94
C SER A 147 -13.38 0.41 -15.27
N ARG A 148 -13.75 -0.47 -14.31
CA ARG A 148 -15.04 -0.46 -13.61
C ARG A 148 -14.94 -0.11 -12.13
N ALA A 149 -13.75 0.17 -11.66
CA ALA A 149 -13.48 0.55 -10.26
C ALA A 149 -12.75 1.89 -10.22
N GLY A 150 -13.09 2.72 -9.25
CA GLY A 150 -12.28 3.88 -8.91
C GLY A 150 -10.91 3.46 -8.40
N PHE A 151 -9.91 4.29 -8.60
CA PHE A 151 -8.56 4.03 -8.07
C PHE A 151 -8.26 5.01 -6.95
N TRP A 152 -7.78 4.47 -5.84
CA TRP A 152 -7.34 5.28 -4.72
C TRP A 152 -6.03 4.72 -4.15
N ASP A 153 -5.01 5.56 -4.10
CA ASP A 153 -3.77 5.22 -3.41
C ASP A 153 -3.98 5.56 -1.93
N LEU A 154 -4.21 4.51 -1.13
CA LEU A 154 -4.17 4.67 0.30
C LEU A 154 -2.74 5.10 0.60
N LYS A 155 -2.57 6.36 0.94
CA LYS A 155 -1.30 6.82 1.51
C LYS A 155 -1.11 6.03 2.81
N SER A 156 -0.69 4.79 2.67
CA SER A 156 -0.14 4.07 3.79
C SER A 156 0.94 5.01 4.36
N GLU A 157 0.78 5.47 5.57
CA GLU A 157 1.95 5.49 6.42
C GLU A 157 2.56 4.13 6.15
N GLY A 158 3.69 4.10 5.44
CA GLY A 158 4.24 2.88 4.88
C GLY A 158 4.28 1.77 5.93
N PRO A 159 4.38 0.49 5.58
CA PRO A 159 4.25 -0.64 6.50
C PRO A 159 4.79 -0.20 7.85
N ALA A 160 4.21 -0.66 8.98
CA ALA A 160 4.72 -0.30 10.31
C ALA A 160 6.21 -0.69 10.33
N TYR A 161 7.00 0.18 9.70
CA TYR A 161 8.43 0.00 9.53
C TYR A 161 9.01 0.02 10.93
N ASP A 162 9.86 -0.92 11.21
CA ASP A 162 10.67 -0.88 12.43
C ASP A 162 11.36 0.51 12.48
N PRO A 163 10.99 1.39 13.43
CA PRO A 163 11.54 2.74 13.50
C PRO A 163 13.07 2.74 13.60
N GLU A 164 13.64 1.70 14.22
CA GLU A 164 15.09 1.53 14.34
C GLU A 164 15.70 1.18 12.98
N ARG A 165 15.07 0.28 12.22
CA ARG A 165 15.51 -0.09 10.86
C ARG A 165 15.41 1.09 9.90
N ARG A 166 14.32 1.87 9.99
CA ARG A 166 14.17 3.12 9.22
C ARG A 166 15.32 4.09 9.53
N HIS A 167 15.61 4.30 10.81
CA HIS A 167 16.70 5.18 11.23
C HIS A 167 18.07 4.68 10.75
N LYS A 168 18.35 3.38 10.87
CA LYS A 168 19.57 2.75 10.33
C LYS A 168 19.69 2.95 8.82
N SER A 169 18.57 2.75 8.09
CA SER A 169 18.51 2.93 6.64
C SER A 169 18.84 4.36 6.22
N TYR A 170 18.23 5.36 6.86
CA TYR A 170 18.46 6.76 6.56
C TYR A 170 19.88 7.20 6.90
N ARG A 171 20.42 6.74 8.02
CA ARG A 171 21.83 6.98 8.38
C ARG A 171 22.80 6.39 7.37
N LEU A 172 22.49 5.22 6.80
CA LEU A 172 23.31 4.64 5.73
C LEU A 172 23.29 5.54 4.50
N VAL A 173 22.12 6.03 4.07
CA VAL A 173 21.99 6.96 2.95
C VAL A 173 22.81 8.23 3.21
N GLU A 174 22.66 8.85 4.38
CA GLU A 174 23.41 10.05 4.75
C GLU A 174 24.92 9.85 4.68
N LYS A 175 25.41 8.72 5.17
CA LYS A 175 26.84 8.37 5.11
C LYS A 175 27.32 8.20 3.69
N VAL A 176 26.62 7.42 2.88
CA VAL A 176 26.99 7.14 1.48
C VAL A 176 27.00 8.42 0.64
N LEU A 177 26.01 9.31 0.85
CA LEU A 177 25.95 10.59 0.15
C LEU A 177 27.05 11.57 0.58
N SER A 178 27.45 11.53 1.84
CA SER A 178 28.49 12.42 2.39
C SER A 178 29.91 11.90 2.17
N ARG A 179 30.08 10.58 2.16
CA ARG A 179 31.36 9.88 2.03
C ARG A 179 31.18 8.61 1.19
N PRO A 180 31.29 8.72 -0.14
CA PRO A 180 31.09 7.59 -1.04
C PRO A 180 31.99 6.37 -0.77
N GLU A 181 33.16 6.58 -0.17
CA GLU A 181 34.06 5.50 0.25
C GLU A 181 33.48 4.61 1.35
N GLU A 182 32.51 5.08 2.11
CA GLU A 182 31.83 4.28 3.16
C GLU A 182 30.92 3.19 2.60
N VAL A 183 30.66 3.16 1.29
CA VAL A 183 29.93 2.07 0.62
C VAL A 183 30.54 0.70 0.97
N PHE A 184 31.85 0.61 1.06
CA PHE A 184 32.54 -0.64 1.41
C PHE A 184 32.26 -1.10 2.86
N LEU A 185 31.89 -0.20 3.75
CA LEU A 185 31.52 -0.49 5.14
C LEU A 185 30.05 -0.92 5.29
N ALA A 186 29.24 -0.72 4.25
CA ALA A 186 27.81 -1.08 4.25
C ALA A 186 27.58 -2.61 4.21
N ARG A 187 28.63 -3.43 4.04
CA ARG A 187 28.51 -4.88 4.04
C ARG A 187 27.96 -5.42 5.36
N GLY A 188 28.36 -4.82 6.50
CA GLY A 188 27.81 -5.19 7.81
C GLY A 188 26.31 -4.94 7.90
N PHE A 189 25.86 -3.79 7.42
CA PHE A 189 24.43 -3.47 7.33
C PHE A 189 23.67 -4.46 6.44
N PHE A 190 24.24 -4.84 5.29
CA PHE A 190 23.63 -5.81 4.40
C PHE A 190 23.45 -7.19 5.07
N GLU A 191 24.48 -7.69 5.74
CA GLU A 191 24.41 -9.00 6.41
C GLU A 191 23.39 -9.04 7.55
N GLU A 192 23.23 -7.93 8.28
CA GLU A 192 22.23 -7.79 9.33
C GLU A 192 20.80 -7.74 8.76
N GLU A 193 20.60 -7.09 7.62
CA GLU A 193 19.27 -6.70 7.14
C GLU A 193 18.87 -7.39 5.82
N LYS A 194 19.62 -8.38 5.35
CA LYS A 194 19.39 -9.03 4.04
C LYS A 194 18.02 -9.68 3.86
N ASP A 195 17.35 -10.04 4.95
CA ASP A 195 16.01 -10.62 4.94
C ASP A 195 14.91 -9.54 4.89
N HIS A 196 15.29 -8.26 5.12
CA HIS A 196 14.41 -7.11 5.15
C HIS A 196 14.68 -6.11 4.00
N LEU A 197 15.40 -6.51 2.96
CA LEU A 197 15.75 -5.64 1.82
C LEU A 197 14.55 -4.94 1.17
N PRO A 198 13.36 -5.56 1.00
CA PRO A 198 12.20 -4.85 0.47
C PRO A 198 11.82 -3.63 1.31
N GLU A 199 11.81 -3.76 2.64
CA GLU A 199 11.52 -2.67 3.57
C GLU A 199 12.60 -1.57 3.51
N ILE A 200 13.88 -1.96 3.42
CA ILE A 200 15.00 -1.02 3.29
C ILE A 200 14.91 -0.22 2.00
N PHE A 201 14.54 -0.86 0.88
CA PHE A 201 14.33 -0.16 -0.37
C PHE A 201 13.15 0.82 -0.30
N ASP A 202 12.09 0.47 0.42
CA ASP A 202 10.98 1.39 0.67
C ASP A 202 11.43 2.61 1.50
N HIS A 203 12.30 2.40 2.52
CA HIS A 203 12.91 3.51 3.29
C HIS A 203 13.76 4.41 2.38
N PHE A 204 14.64 3.83 1.56
CA PHE A 204 15.45 4.61 0.64
C PHE A 204 14.59 5.38 -0.37
N LEU A 205 13.57 4.75 -0.94
CA LEU A 205 12.64 5.43 -1.85
C LEU A 205 11.92 6.59 -1.17
N ALA A 206 11.46 6.41 0.08
CA ALA A 206 10.81 7.48 0.83
C ALA A 206 11.76 8.67 1.05
N TYR A 207 13.02 8.40 1.39
CA TYR A 207 14.04 9.42 1.58
C TYR A 207 14.32 10.21 0.30
N PHE A 208 14.58 9.51 -0.80
CA PHE A 208 14.90 10.16 -2.08
C PHE A 208 13.68 10.83 -2.75
N ARG A 209 12.45 10.35 -2.53
CA ARG A 209 11.24 11.06 -2.94
C ARG A 209 11.09 12.39 -2.24
N ASP A 210 11.30 12.42 -0.93
CA ASP A 210 11.28 13.67 -0.18
C ASP A 210 12.39 14.62 -0.62
N MET A 211 13.58 14.09 -0.92
CA MET A 211 14.68 14.86 -1.48
C MET A 211 14.33 15.46 -2.85
N ALA A 212 13.70 14.70 -3.74
CA ALA A 212 13.23 15.18 -5.04
C ALA A 212 12.16 16.27 -4.89
N VAL A 213 11.18 16.06 -3.99
CA VAL A 213 10.14 17.07 -3.70
C VAL A 213 10.76 18.36 -3.17
N TYR A 214 11.72 18.26 -2.25
CA TYR A 214 12.41 19.45 -1.74
C TYR A 214 13.26 20.13 -2.82
N TYR A 215 13.97 19.36 -3.64
CA TYR A 215 14.77 19.89 -4.76
C TYR A 215 13.92 20.71 -5.73
N GLU A 216 12.73 20.23 -6.10
CA GLU A 216 11.83 20.90 -7.03
C GLU A 216 11.10 22.11 -6.42
N THR A 217 10.77 22.05 -5.14
CA THR A 217 9.85 23.03 -4.54
C THR A 217 10.49 23.99 -3.56
N GLY A 218 11.65 23.64 -2.99
CA GLY A 218 12.29 24.37 -1.90
C GLY A 218 11.46 24.44 -0.61
N ASP A 219 10.34 23.69 -0.54
CA ASP A 219 9.37 23.78 0.55
C ASP A 219 9.48 22.58 1.51
N GLU A 220 10.03 22.81 2.70
CA GLU A 220 10.19 21.80 3.74
C GLU A 220 8.85 21.23 4.25
N ASN A 221 7.74 21.95 4.07
CA ASN A 221 6.43 21.48 4.54
C ASN A 221 5.90 20.34 3.66
N LYS A 222 6.40 20.21 2.43
CA LYS A 222 6.05 19.12 1.50
C LYS A 222 6.84 17.83 1.76
N VAL A 223 7.89 17.87 2.58
CA VAL A 223 8.64 16.70 3.02
C VAL A 223 7.80 15.88 3.99
N VAL A 224 7.58 14.60 3.68
CA VAL A 224 6.76 13.69 4.49
C VAL A 224 7.52 13.25 5.75
N ASN A 225 8.82 12.95 5.62
CA ASN A 225 9.70 12.56 6.73
C ASN A 225 10.12 13.78 7.56
N LYS A 226 9.21 14.25 8.40
CA LYS A 226 9.37 15.51 9.16
C LYS A 226 10.57 15.53 10.09
N ASP A 227 10.94 14.38 10.61
CA ASP A 227 12.10 14.14 11.49
C ASP A 227 13.44 14.18 10.74
N TYR A 228 13.43 14.07 9.40
CA TYR A 228 14.60 14.12 8.52
C TYR A 228 14.65 15.33 7.58
N ARG A 229 13.83 16.36 7.80
CA ARG A 229 13.76 17.55 6.94
C ARG A 229 15.12 18.20 6.71
N VAL A 230 15.86 18.44 7.80
CA VAL A 230 17.15 19.13 7.72
C VAL A 230 18.19 18.32 6.93
N PRO A 231 18.43 17.04 7.22
CA PRO A 231 19.30 16.21 6.38
C PRO A 231 18.89 16.18 4.92
N ILE A 232 17.60 15.96 4.63
CA ILE A 232 17.06 15.91 3.27
C ILE A 232 17.30 17.23 2.53
N ALA A 233 17.01 18.36 3.16
CA ALA A 233 17.24 19.69 2.58
C ALA A 233 18.72 19.95 2.25
N CYS A 234 19.61 19.64 3.16
CA CYS A 234 21.05 19.80 2.95
C CYS A 234 21.57 18.91 1.81
N GLN A 235 21.16 17.64 1.80
CA GLN A 235 21.64 16.67 0.81
C GLN A 235 21.02 16.86 -0.56
N SER A 236 19.79 17.38 -0.65
CA SER A 236 19.14 17.66 -1.93
C SER A 236 19.93 18.64 -2.80
N GLN A 237 20.61 19.59 -2.20
CA GLN A 237 21.47 20.54 -2.89
C GLN A 237 22.76 19.89 -3.43
N ILE A 238 23.29 18.89 -2.69
CA ILE A 238 24.50 18.17 -3.10
C ILE A 238 24.18 17.16 -4.21
N VAL A 239 23.08 16.44 -4.06
CA VAL A 239 22.64 15.41 -5.01
C VAL A 239 22.08 16.03 -6.29
N GLY A 240 21.30 17.10 -6.18
CA GLY A 240 20.69 17.79 -7.31
C GLY A 240 19.85 16.86 -8.18
N MET A 241 19.93 17.02 -9.50
CA MET A 241 19.19 16.21 -10.48
C MET A 241 19.51 14.70 -10.41
N ARG A 242 20.65 14.31 -9.85
CA ARG A 242 20.99 12.89 -9.67
C ARG A 242 19.98 12.13 -8.81
N VAL A 243 19.14 12.82 -8.06
CA VAL A 243 18.08 12.18 -7.26
C VAL A 243 17.17 11.28 -8.10
N TYR A 244 16.90 11.66 -9.35
CA TYR A 244 16.07 10.86 -10.26
C TYR A 244 16.78 9.59 -10.73
N ASP A 245 18.08 9.68 -11.02
CA ASP A 245 18.89 8.51 -11.40
C ASP A 245 18.98 7.51 -10.24
N ILE A 246 19.08 8.02 -9.01
CA ILE A 246 19.09 7.18 -7.81
C ILE A 246 17.73 6.50 -7.60
N ILE A 247 16.62 7.21 -7.81
CA ILE A 247 15.27 6.63 -7.73
C ILE A 247 15.11 5.52 -8.78
N ASP A 248 15.56 5.73 -10.01
CA ASP A 248 15.54 4.71 -11.07
C ASP A 248 16.41 3.50 -10.70
N ALA A 249 17.59 3.73 -10.13
CA ALA A 249 18.47 2.67 -9.66
C ALA A 249 17.82 1.85 -8.52
N LEU A 250 17.10 2.51 -7.61
CA LEU A 250 16.34 1.84 -6.54
C LEU A 250 15.28 0.88 -7.10
N TYR A 251 14.49 1.31 -8.09
CA TYR A 251 13.51 0.43 -8.73
C TYR A 251 14.18 -0.76 -9.43
N ARG A 252 15.32 -0.56 -10.09
CA ARG A 252 16.09 -1.65 -10.71
C ARG A 252 16.65 -2.62 -9.69
N ALA A 253 17.26 -2.12 -8.60
CA ALA A 253 17.83 -2.95 -7.53
C ALA A 253 16.73 -3.78 -6.85
N ARG A 254 15.56 -3.19 -6.57
CA ARG A 254 14.39 -3.89 -6.03
C ARG A 254 13.98 -5.04 -6.95
N ARG A 255 13.86 -4.79 -8.25
CA ARG A 255 13.51 -5.83 -9.23
C ARG A 255 14.51 -6.97 -9.28
N TYR A 256 15.83 -6.68 -9.18
CA TYR A 256 16.86 -7.71 -9.13
C TYR A 256 16.73 -8.60 -7.88
N VAL A 257 16.42 -8.01 -6.73
CA VAL A 257 16.18 -8.77 -5.49
C VAL A 257 14.92 -9.64 -5.59
N GLU A 258 13.83 -9.13 -6.16
CA GLU A 258 12.60 -9.88 -6.41
C GLU A 258 12.81 -11.07 -7.39
N MET A 259 13.71 -10.91 -8.35
CA MET A 259 14.09 -11.96 -9.31
C MET A 259 15.13 -12.95 -8.77
N ASN A 260 15.48 -12.86 -7.47
CA ASN A 260 16.54 -13.66 -6.83
C ASN A 260 17.92 -13.56 -7.50
N VAL A 261 18.20 -12.46 -8.18
CA VAL A 261 19.55 -12.13 -8.61
C VAL A 261 20.40 -11.83 -7.36
N ASN A 262 21.71 -12.01 -7.45
CA ASN A 262 22.63 -11.82 -6.32
C ASN A 262 22.32 -10.53 -5.52
N LYS A 263 21.68 -10.71 -4.37
CA LYS A 263 21.17 -9.62 -3.53
C LYS A 263 22.28 -8.67 -3.05
N SER A 264 23.46 -9.22 -2.72
CA SER A 264 24.62 -8.45 -2.29
C SER A 264 25.09 -7.53 -3.41
N PHE A 265 25.23 -8.07 -4.63
CA PHE A 265 25.63 -7.28 -5.79
C PHE A 265 24.62 -6.17 -6.11
N ALA A 266 23.33 -6.47 -6.09
CA ALA A 266 22.29 -5.47 -6.35
C ALA A 266 22.32 -4.34 -5.31
N PHE A 267 22.56 -4.67 -4.05
CA PHE A 267 22.66 -3.70 -2.96
C PHE A 267 23.94 -2.86 -3.06
N GLU A 268 25.09 -3.47 -3.28
CA GLU A 268 26.38 -2.78 -3.46
C GLU A 268 26.35 -1.85 -4.67
N TRP A 269 25.82 -2.33 -5.81
CA TRP A 269 25.64 -1.50 -7.01
C TRP A 269 24.78 -0.27 -6.74
N LEU A 270 23.67 -0.45 -6.02
CA LEU A 270 22.80 0.65 -5.65
C LEU A 270 23.52 1.70 -4.81
N LEU A 271 24.26 1.29 -3.79
CA LEU A 271 25.01 2.21 -2.93
C LEU A 271 26.10 2.95 -3.68
N LEU A 272 26.80 2.28 -4.60
CA LEU A 272 27.78 2.94 -5.48
C LEU A 272 27.14 3.97 -6.38
N THR A 273 25.94 3.70 -6.91
CA THR A 273 25.15 4.66 -7.68
C THR A 273 24.75 5.87 -6.84
N MET A 274 24.30 5.64 -5.61
CA MET A 274 23.98 6.72 -4.65
C MET A 274 25.21 7.60 -4.38
N GLY A 275 26.38 7.00 -4.18
CA GLY A 275 27.64 7.69 -3.96
C GLY A 275 28.22 8.41 -5.19
N GLY A 276 27.61 8.24 -6.38
CA GLY A 276 28.07 8.86 -7.63
C GLY A 276 29.27 8.20 -8.27
N GLN A 277 29.57 6.95 -7.96
CA GLN A 277 30.75 6.23 -8.49
C GLN A 277 30.41 5.39 -9.73
N TRP A 278 29.12 5.29 -10.09
CA TRP A 278 28.62 4.58 -11.28
C TRP A 278 27.55 5.45 -11.97
N ILE A 279 27.96 6.24 -12.92
CA ILE A 279 27.10 6.91 -13.89
C ILE A 279 27.59 6.53 -15.29
#